data_658d3589d548291bf9c7400eda9c0558
#
_entry.id   658d3589d548291bf9c7400eda9c0558
#
_cell.length_a   1.000
_cell.length_b   1.000
_cell.length_c   1.000
_cell.angle_alpha   90.00
_cell.angle_beta   90.00
_cell.angle_gamma   90.00
#
_symmetry.space_group_name_H-M   'P 1'
#
loop_
_entity.id
_entity.type
_entity.pdbx_description
1 polymer ?
#
loop_
_entity_poly.entity_id
_entity_poly.type
_entity_poly.pdbx_seq_one_letter_code
_entity_poly.pdbx_strand_id
1 'polypeptide(L)'
;MTKPTPTQNLMTMLNLTPAEPVGGDDAFTAVTLTRETPRTYGGQVLAQAIMAADNTVSDKVLHSIHAYFLHPGDITKELIFTSQQLNNGRSFATRRVQALQDDIPIFSAIASFQKPGRGPEHTAVEMPQVPDPDGLPSVSDYIGEVAHPVAQAVAWERPIDIRYVSPHLYTAPDSSSQKPVATVWFKTFDPLIDASGAPVSDAVHRAAIAYASDYLPLEPALRRHGKFWLEQGMKSASLDHAMWFHREARADEWLLYVLDSPSAQGGRMLSQGSIFNRSGELVATVAQEMMFRLPEYR
;
A
#
# COMPACT_ATOMS: atom_id res chain seq x y z
N MET A 1 -5.61 -16.37 -25.51
CA MET A 1 -6.08 -15.83 -24.21
C MET A 1 -5.61 -14.38 -24.13
N THR A 2 -6.46 -13.45 -23.82
CA THR A 2 -6.08 -12.05 -23.58
C THR A 2 -5.22 -11.96 -22.31
N LYS A 3 -4.18 -11.11 -22.33
CA LYS A 3 -3.37 -10.84 -21.13
C LYS A 3 -4.30 -10.28 -20.02
N PRO A 4 -4.20 -10.76 -18.76
CA PRO A 4 -5.02 -10.22 -17.68
C PRO A 4 -4.74 -8.73 -17.47
N THR A 5 -5.76 -7.96 -17.06
CA THR A 5 -5.60 -6.55 -16.73
C THR A 5 -4.79 -6.39 -15.42
N PRO A 6 -4.17 -5.22 -15.16
CA PRO A 6 -3.51 -4.96 -13.90
C PRO A 6 -4.42 -5.18 -12.68
N THR A 7 -5.71 -4.82 -12.77
CA THR A 7 -6.70 -5.07 -11.71
C THR A 7 -6.97 -6.56 -11.51
N GLN A 8 -7.06 -7.35 -12.58
CA GLN A 8 -7.20 -8.81 -12.48
C GLN A 8 -5.96 -9.45 -11.83
N ASN A 9 -4.75 -8.94 -12.12
CA ASN A 9 -3.54 -9.37 -11.44
C ASN A 9 -3.58 -9.07 -9.93
N LEU A 10 -4.05 -7.87 -9.54
CA LEU A 10 -4.25 -7.52 -8.13
C LEU A 10 -5.21 -8.50 -7.45
N MET A 11 -6.34 -8.80 -8.08
CA MET A 11 -7.33 -9.75 -7.55
C MET A 11 -6.76 -11.15 -7.37
N THR A 12 -6.00 -11.63 -8.36
CA THR A 12 -5.31 -12.93 -8.28
C THR A 12 -4.31 -12.95 -7.12
N MET A 13 -3.54 -11.89 -6.94
CA MET A 13 -2.54 -11.74 -5.89
C MET A 13 -3.17 -11.69 -4.49
N LEU A 14 -4.37 -11.09 -4.35
CA LEU A 14 -5.09 -11.02 -3.08
C LEU A 14 -5.85 -12.31 -2.71
N ASN A 15 -6.03 -13.21 -3.66
CA ASN A 15 -6.68 -14.50 -3.43
C ASN A 15 -5.65 -15.55 -2.97
N LEU A 16 -5.44 -15.65 -1.66
CA LEU A 16 -4.50 -16.58 -1.06
C LEU A 16 -5.06 -18.01 -1.05
N THR A 17 -4.17 -18.99 -1.22
CA THR A 17 -4.52 -20.41 -1.14
C THR A 17 -4.14 -20.97 0.23
N PRO A 18 -5.04 -21.63 0.98
CA PRO A 18 -4.70 -22.31 2.21
C PRO A 18 -3.56 -23.33 2.00
N ALA A 19 -2.65 -23.40 2.96
CA ALA A 19 -1.50 -24.31 2.98
C ALA A 19 -1.47 -25.11 4.29
N GLU A 20 -0.58 -26.11 4.36
CA GLU A 20 -0.36 -26.84 5.61
C GLU A 20 0.11 -25.90 6.72
N PRO A 21 -0.41 -26.00 7.94
CA PRO A 21 -0.02 -25.16 9.06
C PRO A 21 1.48 -25.18 9.31
N VAL A 22 2.06 -24.02 9.58
CA VAL A 22 3.48 -23.85 9.89
C VAL A 22 3.63 -23.51 11.38
N GLY A 23 4.35 -24.37 12.12
CA GLY A 23 4.55 -24.18 13.56
C GLY A 23 3.27 -24.18 14.39
N GLY A 24 2.16 -24.70 13.85
CA GLY A 24 0.83 -24.70 14.47
C GLY A 24 -0.03 -23.47 14.16
N ASP A 25 0.49 -22.50 13.39
CA ASP A 25 -0.24 -21.33 12.89
C ASP A 25 -0.89 -21.64 11.54
N ASP A 26 -2.07 -21.05 11.25
CA ASP A 26 -2.69 -21.11 9.94
C ASP A 26 -1.72 -20.58 8.87
N ALA A 27 -1.64 -21.25 7.71
CA ALA A 27 -0.73 -20.86 6.65
C ALA A 27 -1.45 -20.74 5.30
N PHE A 28 -0.91 -19.86 4.44
CA PHE A 28 -1.40 -19.56 3.11
C PHE A 28 -0.24 -19.35 2.15
N THR A 29 -0.38 -19.83 0.92
CA THR A 29 0.50 -19.45 -0.18
C THR A 29 -0.12 -18.31 -0.98
N ALA A 30 0.72 -17.48 -1.57
CA ALA A 30 0.31 -16.33 -2.35
C ALA A 30 1.16 -16.13 -3.61
N VAL A 31 0.49 -15.71 -4.68
CA VAL A 31 1.14 -15.38 -5.95
C VAL A 31 1.90 -14.07 -5.79
N THR A 32 3.15 -14.03 -6.28
CA THR A 32 3.94 -12.80 -6.41
C THR A 32 3.78 -12.23 -7.82
N LEU A 33 3.45 -10.93 -7.91
CA LEU A 33 3.40 -10.25 -9.21
C LEU A 33 4.81 -10.06 -9.77
N THR A 34 4.97 -10.40 -11.05
CA THR A 34 6.21 -10.14 -11.78
C THR A 34 6.46 -8.64 -11.89
N ARG A 35 7.72 -8.22 -11.70
CA ARG A 35 8.14 -6.82 -11.76
C ARG A 35 9.51 -6.70 -12.44
N GLU A 36 9.82 -5.49 -12.90
CA GLU A 36 11.13 -5.14 -13.47
C GLU A 36 12.27 -5.14 -12.44
N THR A 37 11.94 -5.15 -11.16
CA THR A 37 12.93 -5.27 -10.07
C THR A 37 12.84 -6.67 -9.46
N PRO A 38 13.97 -7.27 -9.03
CA PRO A 38 13.97 -8.60 -8.43
C PRO A 38 13.35 -8.65 -7.03
N ARG A 39 12.93 -7.51 -6.50
CA ARG A 39 12.38 -7.39 -5.15
C ARG A 39 10.87 -7.36 -5.15
N THR A 40 10.26 -8.12 -4.25
CA THR A 40 8.83 -8.04 -3.98
C THR A 40 8.46 -6.63 -3.50
N TYR A 41 7.33 -6.13 -3.97
CA TYR A 41 6.79 -4.82 -3.55
C TYR A 41 6.25 -4.91 -2.12
N GLY A 42 6.61 -3.94 -1.25
CA GLY A 42 6.19 -3.94 0.14
C GLY A 42 4.67 -3.87 0.30
N GLY A 43 4.00 -3.03 -0.47
CA GLY A 43 2.54 -2.93 -0.47
C GLY A 43 1.85 -4.23 -0.90
N GLN A 44 2.48 -5.06 -1.74
CA GLN A 44 1.98 -6.40 -2.06
C GLN A 44 2.00 -7.30 -0.82
N VAL A 45 3.15 -7.38 -0.14
CA VAL A 45 3.30 -8.22 1.06
C VAL A 45 2.35 -7.76 2.17
N LEU A 46 2.21 -6.46 2.37
CA LEU A 46 1.28 -5.87 3.33
C LEU A 46 -0.19 -6.24 3.02
N ALA A 47 -0.61 -6.11 1.75
CA ALA A 47 -1.96 -6.44 1.33
C ALA A 47 -2.27 -7.94 1.48
N GLN A 48 -1.33 -8.80 1.10
CA GLN A 48 -1.44 -10.25 1.29
C GLN A 48 -1.46 -10.63 2.76
N ALA A 49 -0.71 -9.95 3.63
CA ALA A 49 -0.75 -10.15 5.08
C ALA A 49 -2.12 -9.77 5.67
N ILE A 50 -2.77 -8.72 5.16
CA ILE A 50 -4.15 -8.38 5.53
C ILE A 50 -5.09 -9.52 5.18
N MET A 51 -5.01 -10.06 3.96
CA MET A 51 -5.85 -11.18 3.54
C MET A 51 -5.58 -12.45 4.34
N ALA A 52 -4.32 -12.76 4.66
CA ALA A 52 -3.96 -13.90 5.51
C ALA A 52 -4.53 -13.77 6.93
N ALA A 53 -4.51 -12.57 7.52
CA ALA A 53 -5.12 -12.31 8.81
C ALA A 53 -6.66 -12.43 8.75
N ASP A 54 -7.28 -11.82 7.72
CA ASP A 54 -8.74 -11.78 7.55
C ASP A 54 -9.33 -13.17 7.36
N ASN A 55 -8.66 -14.05 6.62
CA ASN A 55 -9.07 -15.44 6.40
C ASN A 55 -9.19 -16.28 7.71
N THR A 56 -8.66 -15.77 8.83
CA THR A 56 -8.71 -16.43 10.15
C THR A 56 -9.68 -15.75 11.12
N VAL A 57 -10.45 -14.75 10.67
CA VAL A 57 -11.40 -13.98 11.48
C VAL A 57 -12.76 -13.95 10.79
N SER A 58 -13.86 -14.23 11.50
CA SER A 58 -15.18 -14.41 10.87
C SER A 58 -16.20 -13.30 11.11
N ASP A 59 -16.13 -12.59 12.23
CA ASP A 59 -17.21 -11.67 12.68
C ASP A 59 -16.70 -10.27 13.06
N LYS A 60 -15.48 -9.95 12.68
CA LYS A 60 -14.80 -8.70 13.01
C LYS A 60 -14.11 -8.14 11.78
N VAL A 61 -13.95 -6.84 11.76
CA VAL A 61 -13.38 -6.06 10.66
C VAL A 61 -12.01 -5.55 11.07
N LEU A 62 -11.04 -5.62 10.17
CA LEU A 62 -9.71 -5.04 10.36
C LEU A 62 -9.83 -3.53 10.60
N HIS A 63 -9.27 -3.04 11.72
CA HIS A 63 -9.20 -1.61 11.99
C HIS A 63 -7.77 -1.06 12.06
N SER A 64 -6.76 -1.92 12.27
CA SER A 64 -5.36 -1.50 12.19
C SER A 64 -4.41 -2.64 11.88
N ILE A 65 -3.28 -2.28 11.25
CA ILE A 65 -2.14 -3.17 11.02
C ILE A 65 -0.83 -2.39 11.22
N HIS A 66 0.14 -3.00 11.90
CA HIS A 66 1.47 -2.45 12.14
C HIS A 66 2.51 -3.48 11.69
N ALA A 67 3.38 -3.10 10.79
CA ALA A 67 4.27 -4.02 10.09
C ALA A 67 5.72 -3.54 10.04
N TYR A 68 6.65 -4.50 10.01
CA TYR A 68 8.07 -4.29 9.71
C TYR A 68 8.50 -5.12 8.51
N PHE A 69 9.26 -4.51 7.61
CA PHE A 69 9.95 -5.17 6.50
C PHE A 69 11.34 -5.59 6.99
N LEU A 70 11.55 -6.89 7.17
CA LEU A 70 12.74 -7.46 7.82
C LEU A 70 13.87 -7.74 6.82
N HIS A 71 13.50 -8.29 5.65
CA HIS A 71 14.42 -8.62 4.57
C HIS A 71 13.80 -8.29 3.20
N PRO A 72 14.63 -8.01 2.18
CA PRO A 72 14.14 -7.88 0.81
C PRO A 72 13.51 -9.19 0.32
N GLY A 73 12.26 -9.15 -0.11
CA GLY A 73 11.62 -10.30 -0.74
C GLY A 73 12.12 -10.51 -2.17
N ASP A 74 12.21 -11.76 -2.59
CA ASP A 74 12.63 -12.21 -3.93
C ASP A 74 11.38 -12.63 -4.73
N ILE A 75 11.14 -12.02 -5.90
CA ILE A 75 9.97 -12.31 -6.74
C ILE A 75 10.00 -13.73 -7.35
N THR A 76 11.14 -14.42 -7.34
CA THR A 76 11.28 -15.77 -7.88
C THR A 76 10.97 -16.87 -6.87
N LYS A 77 10.80 -16.49 -5.59
CA LYS A 77 10.54 -17.42 -4.49
C LYS A 77 9.07 -17.40 -4.09
N GLU A 78 8.60 -18.55 -3.63
CA GLU A 78 7.25 -18.65 -3.04
C GLU A 78 7.13 -17.78 -1.79
N LEU A 79 5.95 -17.20 -1.60
CA LEU A 79 5.57 -16.49 -0.38
C LEU A 79 4.62 -17.37 0.43
N ILE A 80 5.00 -17.67 1.65
CA ILE A 80 4.15 -18.34 2.64
C ILE A 80 3.80 -17.33 3.71
N PHE A 81 2.51 -17.13 3.95
CA PHE A 81 2.00 -16.30 5.04
C PHE A 81 1.53 -17.17 6.17
N THR A 82 2.00 -16.92 7.39
CA THR A 82 1.46 -17.54 8.61
C THR A 82 0.60 -16.55 9.35
N SER A 83 -0.50 -17.00 9.95
CA SER A 83 -1.41 -16.19 10.76
C SER A 83 -1.59 -16.83 12.13
N GLN A 84 -0.89 -16.28 13.13
CA GLN A 84 -0.97 -16.71 14.51
C GLN A 84 -2.09 -15.98 15.24
N GLN A 85 -2.96 -16.71 15.90
CA GLN A 85 -3.98 -16.17 16.77
C GLN A 85 -3.37 -15.71 18.10
N LEU A 86 -3.19 -14.39 18.31
CA LEU A 86 -2.73 -13.83 19.58
C LEU A 86 -3.89 -13.61 20.54
N ASN A 87 -5.04 -13.16 20.03
CA ASN A 87 -6.26 -12.96 20.78
C ASN A 87 -7.48 -13.24 19.90
N ASN A 88 -8.54 -13.80 20.49
CA ASN A 88 -9.83 -14.00 19.84
C ASN A 88 -10.99 -13.78 20.84
N GLY A 89 -11.04 -12.57 21.40
CA GLY A 89 -12.09 -12.16 22.34
C GLY A 89 -13.43 -11.87 21.66
N ARG A 90 -14.45 -11.59 22.48
CA ARG A 90 -15.80 -11.30 22.02
C ARG A 90 -15.88 -10.09 21.07
N SER A 91 -15.17 -9.01 21.40
CA SER A 91 -15.24 -7.73 20.66
C SER A 91 -14.02 -7.48 19.78
N PHE A 92 -12.84 -7.99 20.15
CA PHE A 92 -11.57 -7.79 19.46
C PHE A 92 -10.90 -9.11 19.14
N ALA A 93 -10.19 -9.15 18.01
CA ALA A 93 -9.27 -10.23 17.66
C ALA A 93 -7.93 -9.63 17.22
N THR A 94 -6.84 -10.35 17.49
CA THR A 94 -5.49 -9.92 17.08
C THR A 94 -4.78 -11.09 16.42
N ARG A 95 -4.15 -10.83 15.29
CA ARG A 95 -3.34 -11.80 14.52
C ARG A 95 -1.92 -11.26 14.38
N ARG A 96 -0.94 -12.12 14.59
CA ARG A 96 0.41 -11.90 14.12
C ARG A 96 0.56 -12.57 12.76
N VAL A 97 0.92 -11.83 11.74
CA VAL A 97 1.18 -12.35 10.39
C VAL A 97 2.67 -12.25 10.08
N GLN A 98 3.24 -13.30 9.52
CA GLN A 98 4.60 -13.29 8.97
C GLN A 98 4.55 -13.74 7.51
N ALA A 99 5.34 -13.10 6.65
CA ALA A 99 5.61 -13.60 5.31
C ALA A 99 7.00 -14.24 5.31
N LEU A 100 7.08 -15.47 4.82
CA LEU A 100 8.28 -16.30 4.81
C LEU A 100 8.71 -16.57 3.36
N GLN A 101 10.03 -16.60 3.15
CA GLN A 101 10.67 -17.18 1.97
C GLN A 101 11.83 -18.06 2.44
N ASP A 102 11.86 -19.33 2.02
CA ASP A 102 12.83 -20.33 2.49
C ASP A 102 12.93 -20.38 4.02
N ASP A 103 11.79 -20.38 4.71
CA ASP A 103 11.62 -20.35 6.17
C ASP A 103 12.20 -19.10 6.88
N ILE A 104 12.65 -18.09 6.12
CA ILE A 104 13.15 -16.83 6.66
C ILE A 104 12.02 -15.79 6.65
N PRO A 105 11.67 -15.17 7.79
CA PRO A 105 10.65 -14.12 7.82
C PRO A 105 11.20 -12.86 7.14
N ILE A 106 10.56 -12.48 6.02
CA ILE A 106 10.88 -11.23 5.29
C ILE A 106 10.02 -10.06 5.75
N PHE A 107 8.91 -10.36 6.43
CA PHE A 107 7.93 -9.39 6.91
C PHE A 107 7.24 -9.92 8.17
N SER A 108 6.88 -9.03 9.10
CA SER A 108 6.09 -9.36 10.27
C SER A 108 5.14 -8.22 10.61
N ALA A 109 3.87 -8.55 10.91
CA ALA A 109 2.86 -7.57 11.26
C ALA A 109 1.96 -8.06 12.42
N ILE A 110 1.34 -7.09 13.11
CA ILE A 110 0.22 -7.33 14.01
C ILE A 110 -1.00 -6.62 13.44
N ALA A 111 -2.06 -7.40 13.16
CA ALA A 111 -3.34 -6.95 12.68
C ALA A 111 -4.39 -7.05 13.79
N SER A 112 -5.17 -5.98 13.98
CA SER A 112 -6.23 -5.91 14.99
C SER A 112 -7.60 -5.73 14.34
N PHE A 113 -8.56 -6.53 14.81
CA PHE A 113 -9.92 -6.61 14.29
C PHE A 113 -10.91 -6.27 15.39
N GLN A 114 -12.00 -5.61 15.04
CA GLN A 114 -13.08 -5.28 15.96
C GLN A 114 -14.43 -5.69 15.39
N LYS A 115 -15.30 -6.19 16.24
CA LYS A 115 -16.71 -6.36 15.90
C LYS A 115 -17.36 -4.99 15.69
N PRO A 116 -18.14 -4.78 14.61
CA PRO A 116 -18.84 -3.53 14.40
C PRO A 116 -19.59 -3.07 15.65
N GLY A 117 -19.44 -1.81 16.03
CA GLY A 117 -20.01 -1.24 17.25
C GLY A 117 -20.31 0.25 17.08
N ARG A 118 -20.97 0.83 18.08
CA ARG A 118 -21.30 2.26 18.15
C ARG A 118 -20.44 2.92 19.23
N GLY A 119 -20.06 4.19 19.01
CA GLY A 119 -19.30 4.99 19.95
C GLY A 119 -19.37 6.47 19.61
N PRO A 120 -18.67 7.34 20.37
CA PRO A 120 -18.45 8.74 19.98
C PRO A 120 -17.71 8.83 18.66
N GLU A 121 -18.07 9.81 17.83
CA GLU A 121 -17.46 10.03 16.52
C GLU A 121 -16.93 11.47 16.41
N HIS A 122 -15.74 11.62 15.86
CA HIS A 122 -15.17 12.90 15.47
C HIS A 122 -14.09 12.71 14.40
N THR A 123 -13.82 13.76 13.64
CA THR A 123 -12.67 13.85 12.71
C THR A 123 -12.12 15.27 12.84
N ALA A 124 -10.84 15.39 13.19
CA ALA A 124 -10.16 16.68 13.32
C ALA A 124 -9.38 17.08 12.06
N VAL A 125 -9.13 16.12 11.16
CA VAL A 125 -8.41 16.34 9.91
C VAL A 125 -9.43 16.58 8.80
N GLU A 126 -9.31 17.71 8.10
CA GLU A 126 -10.18 18.07 6.99
C GLU A 126 -9.51 17.75 5.66
N MET A 127 -10.31 17.26 4.69
CA MET A 127 -9.85 17.06 3.33
C MET A 127 -9.54 18.44 2.68
N PRO A 128 -8.32 18.63 2.13
CA PRO A 128 -8.02 19.89 1.45
C PRO A 128 -8.87 20.06 0.18
N GLN A 129 -9.12 21.32 -0.19
CA GLN A 129 -9.75 21.64 -1.47
C GLN A 129 -8.73 21.40 -2.60
N VAL A 130 -9.05 20.48 -3.48
CA VAL A 130 -8.17 20.06 -4.59
C VAL A 130 -8.98 19.89 -5.89
N PRO A 131 -8.34 19.93 -7.07
CA PRO A 131 -9.00 19.62 -8.33
C PRO A 131 -9.64 18.24 -8.35
N ASP A 132 -10.73 18.10 -9.08
CA ASP A 132 -11.41 16.82 -9.29
C ASP A 132 -10.50 15.85 -10.08
N PRO A 133 -10.42 14.57 -9.71
CA PRO A 133 -9.53 13.61 -10.37
C PRO A 133 -9.86 13.37 -11.85
N ASP A 134 -11.10 13.49 -12.24
CA ASP A 134 -11.54 13.21 -13.63
C ASP A 134 -10.92 14.19 -14.65
N GLY A 135 -10.50 15.38 -14.18
CA GLY A 135 -9.79 16.38 -15.00
C GLY A 135 -8.26 16.32 -14.94
N LEU A 136 -7.68 15.44 -14.13
CA LEU A 136 -6.24 15.32 -13.96
C LEU A 136 -5.65 14.24 -14.89
N PRO A 137 -4.44 14.45 -15.44
CA PRO A 137 -3.78 13.42 -16.25
C PRO A 137 -3.37 12.21 -15.40
N SER A 138 -3.31 11.04 -16.05
CA SER A 138 -2.86 9.79 -15.42
C SER A 138 -1.32 9.72 -15.38
N VAL A 139 -0.79 8.75 -14.64
CA VAL A 139 0.65 8.49 -14.62
C VAL A 139 1.18 8.14 -16.03
N SER A 140 0.42 7.40 -16.83
CA SER A 140 0.80 7.06 -18.19
C SER A 140 0.93 8.28 -19.12
N ASP A 141 0.17 9.35 -18.87
CA ASP A 141 0.28 10.60 -19.64
C ASP A 141 1.61 11.32 -19.36
N TYR A 142 2.20 11.12 -18.20
CA TYR A 142 3.49 11.72 -17.82
C TYR A 142 4.71 10.91 -18.25
N ILE A 143 4.65 9.58 -18.08
CA ILE A 143 5.84 8.72 -18.23
C ILE A 143 5.64 7.54 -19.19
N GLY A 144 4.49 7.42 -19.82
CA GLY A 144 4.17 6.31 -20.74
C GLY A 144 5.08 6.22 -21.97
N GLU A 145 5.71 7.33 -22.38
CA GLU A 145 6.66 7.37 -23.49
C GLU A 145 8.13 7.37 -23.03
N VAL A 146 8.38 7.38 -21.70
CA VAL A 146 9.76 7.34 -21.18
C VAL A 146 10.38 5.97 -21.42
N ALA A 147 11.44 5.91 -22.22
CA ALA A 147 12.14 4.67 -22.58
C ALA A 147 12.99 4.14 -21.41
N HIS A 148 12.36 3.81 -20.30
CA HIS A 148 12.98 3.22 -19.10
C HIS A 148 12.11 2.11 -18.55
N PRO A 149 12.63 0.88 -18.33
CA PRO A 149 11.80 -0.28 -17.91
C PRO A 149 10.91 0.00 -16.70
N VAL A 150 11.47 0.60 -15.64
CA VAL A 150 10.71 0.95 -14.42
C VAL A 150 9.60 1.96 -14.73
N ALA A 151 9.84 2.97 -15.60
CA ALA A 151 8.81 3.93 -15.97
C ALA A 151 7.67 3.26 -16.74
N GLN A 152 7.98 2.33 -17.65
CA GLN A 152 6.98 1.55 -18.38
C GLN A 152 6.15 0.67 -17.45
N ALA A 153 6.78 -0.05 -16.53
CA ALA A 153 6.06 -0.86 -15.53
C ALA A 153 5.15 0.02 -14.64
N VAL A 154 5.65 1.19 -14.21
CA VAL A 154 4.85 2.14 -13.43
C VAL A 154 3.66 2.68 -14.22
N ALA A 155 3.83 2.96 -15.50
CA ALA A 155 2.78 3.52 -16.36
C ALA A 155 1.68 2.50 -16.72
N TRP A 156 2.05 1.22 -16.91
CA TRP A 156 1.17 0.25 -17.59
C TRP A 156 0.85 -1.02 -16.79
N GLU A 157 1.62 -1.36 -15.76
CA GLU A 157 1.46 -2.62 -15.03
C GLU A 157 0.92 -2.45 -13.62
N ARG A 158 0.93 -1.24 -13.06
CA ARG A 158 0.32 -0.96 -11.74
C ARG A 158 -1.19 -1.12 -11.81
N PRO A 159 -1.82 -1.77 -10.84
CA PRO A 159 -3.29 -1.92 -10.80
C PRO A 159 -4.03 -0.68 -10.31
N ILE A 160 -3.31 0.40 -9.99
CA ILE A 160 -3.83 1.62 -9.36
C ILE A 160 -3.67 2.80 -10.33
N ASP A 161 -4.78 3.44 -10.69
CA ASP A 161 -4.81 4.74 -11.36
C ASP A 161 -4.47 5.82 -10.33
N ILE A 162 -3.38 6.54 -10.57
CA ILE A 162 -2.91 7.64 -9.71
C ILE A 162 -2.99 8.93 -10.51
N ARG A 163 -3.63 9.96 -9.93
CA ARG A 163 -3.77 11.30 -10.48
C ARG A 163 -3.11 12.31 -9.54
N TYR A 164 -2.08 12.97 -10.01
CA TYR A 164 -1.31 13.92 -9.20
C TYR A 164 -2.02 15.27 -9.06
N VAL A 165 -2.26 15.69 -7.81
CA VAL A 165 -2.61 17.07 -7.46
C VAL A 165 -1.35 17.91 -7.30
N SER A 166 -0.36 17.39 -6.57
CA SER A 166 1.01 17.96 -6.54
C SER A 166 1.73 17.61 -7.83
N PRO A 167 2.73 18.39 -8.31
CA PRO A 167 3.58 17.98 -9.41
C PRO A 167 4.20 16.61 -9.18
N HIS A 168 4.20 15.72 -10.19
CA HIS A 168 4.82 14.41 -10.09
C HIS A 168 6.35 14.50 -9.98
N LEU A 169 6.98 13.47 -9.39
CA LEU A 169 8.44 13.42 -9.17
C LEU A 169 9.11 12.24 -9.89
N TYR A 170 8.60 11.81 -11.05
CA TYR A 170 9.18 10.66 -11.74
C TYR A 170 10.52 10.96 -12.40
N THR A 171 10.60 12.03 -13.18
CA THR A 171 11.73 12.33 -14.08
C THR A 171 12.51 13.60 -13.71
N ALA A 172 11.93 14.45 -12.88
CA ALA A 172 12.54 15.71 -12.46
C ALA A 172 12.06 16.12 -11.06
N PRO A 173 12.85 16.91 -10.31
CA PRO A 173 12.40 17.47 -9.05
C PRO A 173 11.32 18.54 -9.26
N ASP A 174 10.50 18.78 -8.25
CA ASP A 174 9.56 19.89 -8.25
C ASP A 174 10.31 21.22 -8.06
N SER A 175 10.32 22.06 -9.09
CA SER A 175 10.92 23.39 -9.04
C SER A 175 10.01 24.44 -8.39
N SER A 176 8.72 24.16 -8.24
CA SER A 176 7.73 25.11 -7.72
C SER A 176 7.62 25.10 -6.18
N SER A 177 7.96 23.99 -5.54
CA SER A 177 7.80 23.83 -4.10
C SER A 177 8.76 22.79 -3.52
N GLN A 178 9.33 23.10 -2.35
CA GLN A 178 10.05 22.15 -1.49
C GLN A 178 9.31 21.85 -0.19
N LYS A 179 8.00 22.08 -0.13
CA LYS A 179 7.20 21.64 1.01
C LYS A 179 7.18 20.10 1.05
N PRO A 180 7.42 19.47 2.19
CA PRO A 180 7.45 18.00 2.30
C PRO A 180 6.02 17.41 2.29
N VAL A 181 5.27 17.67 1.22
CA VAL A 181 3.88 17.25 1.05
C VAL A 181 3.70 16.63 -0.32
N ALA A 182 2.92 15.57 -0.42
CA ALA A 182 2.45 15.00 -1.68
C ALA A 182 0.93 14.77 -1.59
N THR A 183 0.22 15.05 -2.67
CA THR A 183 -1.24 14.87 -2.72
C THR A 183 -1.61 14.24 -4.06
N VAL A 184 -2.30 13.11 -3.99
CA VAL A 184 -2.77 12.37 -5.15
C VAL A 184 -4.17 11.83 -4.95
N TRP A 185 -4.91 11.69 -6.04
CA TRP A 185 -6.05 10.80 -6.11
C TRP A 185 -5.61 9.42 -6.56
N PHE A 186 -6.25 8.37 -6.05
CA PHE A 186 -6.01 7.01 -6.51
C PHE A 186 -7.27 6.15 -6.45
N LYS A 187 -7.32 5.14 -7.32
CA LYS A 187 -8.29 4.03 -7.31
C LYS A 187 -7.75 2.86 -8.14
N THR A 188 -8.39 1.70 -8.11
CA THR A 188 -8.12 0.66 -9.11
C THR A 188 -8.65 1.09 -10.49
N PHE A 189 -8.02 0.61 -11.57
CA PHE A 189 -8.47 0.92 -12.94
C PHE A 189 -9.87 0.37 -13.22
N ASP A 190 -10.12 -0.88 -12.82
CA ASP A 190 -11.39 -1.56 -13.02
C ASP A 190 -12.12 -1.76 -11.68
N PRO A 191 -13.45 -1.95 -11.67
CA PRO A 191 -14.18 -2.36 -10.49
C PRO A 191 -13.63 -3.65 -9.87
N LEU A 192 -13.61 -3.73 -8.54
CA LEU A 192 -13.23 -4.93 -7.81
C LEU A 192 -14.45 -5.85 -7.70
N ILE A 193 -14.47 -6.88 -8.52
CA ILE A 193 -15.52 -7.90 -8.56
C ILE A 193 -14.90 -9.30 -8.43
N ASP A 194 -15.64 -10.23 -7.86
CA ASP A 194 -15.23 -11.62 -7.76
C ASP A 194 -15.44 -12.39 -9.08
N ALA A 195 -15.12 -13.67 -9.09
CA ALA A 195 -15.26 -14.53 -10.28
C ALA A 195 -16.72 -14.70 -10.75
N SER A 196 -17.70 -14.40 -9.92
CA SER A 196 -19.12 -14.40 -10.27
C SER A 196 -19.63 -13.07 -10.83
N GLY A 197 -18.79 -12.01 -10.77
CA GLY A 197 -19.15 -10.64 -11.11
C GLY A 197 -19.80 -9.87 -9.96
N ALA A 198 -19.82 -10.42 -8.75
CA ALA A 198 -20.33 -9.73 -7.56
C ALA A 198 -19.26 -8.81 -6.92
N PRO A 199 -19.67 -7.73 -6.21
CA PRO A 199 -18.73 -6.92 -5.43
C PRO A 199 -17.94 -7.76 -4.42
N VAL A 200 -16.66 -7.46 -4.28
CA VAL A 200 -15.78 -8.12 -3.31
C VAL A 200 -16.06 -7.66 -1.87
N SER A 201 -15.49 -8.39 -0.89
CA SER A 201 -15.61 -8.04 0.53
C SER A 201 -14.85 -6.74 0.88
N ASP A 202 -15.23 -6.12 1.99
CA ASP A 202 -14.52 -4.96 2.56
C ASP A 202 -13.03 -5.25 2.85
N ALA A 203 -12.68 -6.48 3.22
CA ALA A 203 -11.30 -6.90 3.42
C ALA A 203 -10.45 -6.74 2.15
N VAL A 204 -10.98 -7.08 0.98
CA VAL A 204 -10.29 -6.91 -0.31
C VAL A 204 -10.09 -5.42 -0.61
N HIS A 205 -11.07 -4.57 -0.35
CA HIS A 205 -10.92 -3.12 -0.50
C HIS A 205 -9.84 -2.57 0.44
N ARG A 206 -9.81 -2.97 1.72
CA ARG A 206 -8.77 -2.57 2.69
C ARG A 206 -7.39 -3.03 2.24
N ALA A 207 -7.26 -4.27 1.77
CA ALA A 207 -6.01 -4.80 1.23
C ALA A 207 -5.55 -4.02 -0.02
N ALA A 208 -6.44 -3.67 -0.93
CA ALA A 208 -6.13 -2.88 -2.11
C ALA A 208 -5.72 -1.43 -1.76
N ILE A 209 -6.36 -0.82 -0.76
CA ILE A 209 -5.97 0.51 -0.24
C ILE A 209 -4.58 0.43 0.42
N ALA A 210 -4.31 -0.60 1.22
CA ALA A 210 -2.99 -0.83 1.81
C ALA A 210 -1.91 -1.09 0.74
N TYR A 211 -2.24 -1.84 -0.31
CA TYR A 211 -1.37 -2.00 -1.48
C TYR A 211 -1.00 -0.65 -2.11
N ALA A 212 -1.99 0.21 -2.33
CA ALA A 212 -1.79 1.52 -2.96
C ALA A 212 -1.00 2.49 -2.06
N SER A 213 -1.19 2.42 -0.74
CA SER A 213 -0.62 3.36 0.21
C SER A 213 0.92 3.33 0.27
N ASP A 214 1.56 2.21 -0.11
CA ASP A 214 3.03 2.07 -0.12
C ASP A 214 3.69 2.64 -1.39
N TYR A 215 2.95 3.18 -2.36
CA TYR A 215 3.56 3.76 -3.57
C TYR A 215 4.25 5.11 -3.34
N LEU A 216 3.73 5.91 -2.42
CA LEU A 216 4.00 7.36 -2.37
C LEU A 216 4.72 7.86 -1.11
N PRO A 217 4.95 7.08 -0.05
CA PRO A 217 5.47 7.62 1.21
C PRO A 217 6.82 8.33 1.11
N LEU A 218 7.64 8.00 0.10
CA LEU A 218 8.93 8.68 -0.12
C LEU A 218 8.78 10.09 -0.73
N GLU A 219 7.69 10.38 -1.44
CA GLU A 219 7.56 11.61 -2.24
C GLU A 219 7.65 12.91 -1.44
N PRO A 220 7.07 13.05 -0.23
CA PRO A 220 7.27 14.25 0.57
C PRO A 220 8.73 14.56 0.85
N ALA A 221 9.56 13.53 1.13
CA ALA A 221 10.99 13.73 1.34
C ALA A 221 11.73 14.02 0.03
N LEU A 222 11.39 13.34 -1.08
CA LEU A 222 11.96 13.67 -2.39
C LEU A 222 11.75 15.14 -2.73
N ARG A 223 10.52 15.64 -2.57
CA ARG A 223 10.18 17.06 -2.82
C ARG A 223 10.99 18.00 -1.92
N ARG A 224 11.07 17.71 -0.62
CA ARG A 224 11.82 18.54 0.35
C ARG A 224 13.29 18.66 0.00
N HIS A 225 13.89 17.58 -0.51
CA HIS A 225 15.31 17.51 -0.84
C HIS A 225 15.62 17.77 -2.32
N GLY A 226 14.63 18.19 -3.14
CA GLY A 226 14.80 18.45 -4.56
C GLY A 226 15.23 17.22 -5.34
N LYS A 227 14.66 16.04 -5.00
CA LYS A 227 14.97 14.74 -5.59
C LYS A 227 13.79 14.19 -6.39
N PHE A 228 14.02 13.15 -7.19
CA PHE A 228 13.00 12.48 -7.99
C PHE A 228 13.26 10.97 -8.11
N TRP A 229 12.26 10.21 -8.53
CA TRP A 229 12.31 8.73 -8.46
C TRP A 229 13.42 8.09 -9.31
N LEU A 230 13.68 8.61 -10.50
CA LEU A 230 14.71 8.06 -11.41
C LEU A 230 16.10 8.67 -11.18
N GLU A 231 16.34 9.36 -10.07
CA GLU A 231 17.64 9.93 -9.73
C GLU A 231 18.69 8.85 -9.46
N GLN A 232 19.83 8.96 -10.14
CA GLN A 232 20.89 7.97 -10.04
C GLN A 232 21.55 7.94 -8.66
N GLY A 233 21.81 6.74 -8.15
CA GLY A 233 22.54 6.52 -6.91
C GLY A 233 21.74 6.69 -5.63
N MET A 234 20.49 7.17 -5.68
CA MET A 234 19.57 7.18 -4.55
C MET A 234 19.24 5.74 -4.13
N LYS A 235 19.17 5.49 -2.82
CA LYS A 235 18.71 4.21 -2.27
C LYS A 235 17.57 4.44 -1.30
N SER A 236 16.47 3.73 -1.51
CA SER A 236 15.30 3.75 -0.63
C SER A 236 14.78 2.34 -0.37
N ALA A 237 14.20 2.15 0.79
CA ALA A 237 13.46 0.93 1.15
C ALA A 237 12.51 1.25 2.30
N SER A 238 11.32 0.66 2.29
CA SER A 238 10.40 0.70 3.44
C SER A 238 11.01 -0.06 4.61
N LEU A 239 10.88 0.47 5.83
CA LEU A 239 11.33 -0.16 7.07
C LEU A 239 10.15 -0.70 7.87
N ASP A 240 9.08 0.09 7.96
CA ASP A 240 7.84 -0.28 8.59
C ASP A 240 6.64 0.25 7.78
N HIS A 241 5.43 -0.10 8.18
CA HIS A 241 4.19 0.47 7.69
C HIS A 241 3.10 0.28 8.75
N ALA A 242 2.50 1.37 9.18
CA ALA A 242 1.37 1.36 10.09
C ALA A 242 0.14 1.97 9.42
N MET A 243 -1.02 1.33 9.57
CA MET A 243 -2.26 1.79 8.99
C MET A 243 -3.43 1.58 9.93
N TRP A 244 -4.32 2.60 10.00
CA TRP A 244 -5.58 2.57 10.72
C TRP A 244 -6.72 2.83 9.75
N PHE A 245 -7.72 1.96 9.74
CA PHE A 245 -8.93 2.08 8.95
C PHE A 245 -10.06 2.63 9.83
N HIS A 246 -10.58 3.79 9.48
CA HIS A 246 -11.57 4.52 10.28
C HIS A 246 -12.99 4.27 9.80
N ARG A 247 -13.18 4.11 8.47
CA ARG A 247 -14.46 3.92 7.81
C ARG A 247 -14.34 2.92 6.67
N GLU A 248 -15.46 2.38 6.25
CA GLU A 248 -15.53 1.62 5.00
C GLU A 248 -15.18 2.52 3.82
N ALA A 249 -14.42 1.98 2.88
CA ALA A 249 -14.04 2.66 1.66
C ALA A 249 -13.83 1.66 0.54
N ARG A 250 -14.17 2.07 -0.68
CA ARG A 250 -13.99 1.28 -1.88
C ARG A 250 -12.70 1.69 -2.58
N ALA A 251 -11.81 0.73 -2.83
CA ALA A 251 -10.55 0.99 -3.53
C ALA A 251 -10.75 1.23 -5.05
N ASP A 252 -11.92 0.89 -5.58
CA ASP A 252 -12.32 1.13 -6.98
C ASP A 252 -13.11 2.46 -7.16
N GLU A 253 -13.23 3.25 -6.10
CA GLU A 253 -13.68 4.64 -6.12
C GLU A 253 -12.54 5.58 -5.81
N TRP A 254 -12.62 6.85 -6.27
CA TRP A 254 -11.56 7.81 -6.02
C TRP A 254 -11.36 8.11 -4.54
N LEU A 255 -10.12 7.92 -4.09
CA LEU A 255 -9.63 8.26 -2.76
C LEU A 255 -8.52 9.29 -2.87
N LEU A 256 -8.58 10.33 -2.05
CA LEU A 256 -7.55 11.35 -1.95
C LEU A 256 -6.53 10.95 -0.87
N TYR A 257 -5.26 10.84 -1.25
CA TYR A 257 -4.17 10.57 -0.33
C TYR A 257 -3.30 11.82 -0.17
N VAL A 258 -3.29 12.37 1.03
CA VAL A 258 -2.50 13.55 1.42
C VAL A 258 -1.40 13.07 2.36
N LEU A 259 -0.15 13.26 1.96
CA LEU A 259 1.03 12.86 2.71
C LEU A 259 1.86 14.06 3.11
N ASP A 260 2.50 13.97 4.27
CA ASP A 260 3.59 14.85 4.67
C ASP A 260 4.79 14.06 5.19
N SER A 261 5.94 14.73 5.34
CA SER A 261 7.11 14.18 6.02
C SER A 261 7.55 15.13 7.13
N PRO A 262 7.25 14.80 8.39
CA PRO A 262 7.62 15.63 9.52
C PRO A 262 9.13 15.62 9.79
N SER A 263 9.86 14.57 9.36
CA SER A 263 11.29 14.44 9.67
C SER A 263 12.02 13.54 8.69
N ALA A 264 13.26 13.91 8.37
CA ALA A 264 14.25 13.04 7.75
C ALA A 264 15.60 13.24 8.47
N GLN A 265 16.21 12.16 8.97
CA GLN A 265 17.48 12.20 9.70
C GLN A 265 18.16 10.82 9.71
N GLY A 266 19.49 10.82 9.73
CA GLY A 266 20.27 9.58 9.87
C GLY A 266 20.06 8.56 8.76
N GLY A 267 19.78 9.01 7.53
CA GLY A 267 19.50 8.15 6.37
C GLY A 267 18.12 7.50 6.40
N ARG A 268 17.20 8.02 7.19
CA ARG A 268 15.78 7.63 7.25
C ARG A 268 14.88 8.86 7.14
N MET A 269 13.63 8.63 6.76
CA MET A 269 12.56 9.62 6.78
C MET A 269 11.27 8.98 7.30
N LEU A 270 10.45 9.77 7.95
CA LEU A 270 9.08 9.40 8.32
C LEU A 270 8.10 10.10 7.37
N SER A 271 7.10 9.38 6.89
CA SER A 271 5.94 9.95 6.23
C SER A 271 4.67 9.63 7.02
N GLN A 272 3.74 10.56 7.01
CA GLN A 272 2.38 10.39 7.54
C GLN A 272 1.39 10.73 6.45
N GLY A 273 0.22 10.08 6.45
CA GLY A 273 -0.75 10.34 5.42
C GLY A 273 -2.19 10.11 5.88
N SER A 274 -3.08 10.91 5.32
CA SER A 274 -4.52 10.80 5.49
C SER A 274 -5.17 10.44 4.16
N ILE A 275 -6.03 9.43 4.18
CA ILE A 275 -6.79 8.99 3.01
C ILE A 275 -8.26 9.38 3.23
N PHE A 276 -8.82 10.11 2.26
CA PHE A 276 -10.20 10.57 2.26
C PHE A 276 -10.98 9.94 1.11
N ASN A 277 -12.28 9.68 1.31
CA ASN A 277 -13.16 9.39 0.19
C ASN A 277 -13.55 10.70 -0.54
N ARG A 278 -14.26 10.59 -1.66
CA ARG A 278 -14.65 11.76 -2.48
C ARG A 278 -15.63 12.71 -1.77
N SER A 279 -16.34 12.25 -0.72
CA SER A 279 -17.20 13.10 0.12
C SER A 279 -16.45 13.85 1.23
N GLY A 280 -15.14 13.63 1.37
CA GLY A 280 -14.28 14.31 2.35
C GLY A 280 -14.18 13.60 3.69
N GLU A 281 -14.69 12.37 3.82
CA GLU A 281 -14.57 11.59 5.04
C GLU A 281 -13.20 10.95 5.14
N LEU A 282 -12.52 11.06 6.29
CA LEU A 282 -11.28 10.35 6.59
C LEU A 282 -11.56 8.85 6.70
N VAL A 283 -11.01 8.07 5.77
CA VAL A 283 -11.22 6.61 5.71
C VAL A 283 -10.04 5.82 6.26
N ALA A 284 -8.82 6.35 6.13
CA ALA A 284 -7.65 5.71 6.72
C ALA A 284 -6.55 6.74 7.06
N THR A 285 -5.69 6.35 8.01
CA THR A 285 -4.43 7.05 8.34
C THR A 285 -3.27 6.09 8.16
N VAL A 286 -2.14 6.58 7.64
CA VAL A 286 -0.94 5.81 7.34
C VAL A 286 0.27 6.48 7.99
N ALA A 287 1.23 5.69 8.46
CA ALA A 287 2.56 6.17 8.84
C ALA A 287 3.61 5.16 8.38
N GLN A 288 4.73 5.64 7.83
CA GLN A 288 5.79 4.79 7.30
C GLN A 288 7.16 5.41 7.49
N GLU A 289 8.06 4.68 8.13
CA GLU A 289 9.49 5.03 8.11
C GLU A 289 10.16 4.33 6.92
N MET A 290 11.03 5.06 6.22
CA MET A 290 11.78 4.55 5.08
C MET A 290 13.28 4.85 5.22
N MET A 291 14.11 3.93 4.77
CA MET A 291 15.49 4.24 4.45
C MET A 291 15.52 5.24 3.29
N PHE A 292 16.26 6.34 3.46
CA PHE A 292 16.42 7.36 2.43
C PHE A 292 17.89 7.79 2.43
N ARG A 293 18.67 7.28 1.48
CA ARG A 293 20.12 7.53 1.37
C ARG A 293 20.45 8.16 0.04
N LEU A 294 21.05 9.31 0.10
CA LEU A 294 21.51 10.08 -1.05
C LEU A 294 23.03 9.91 -1.24
N PRO A 295 23.51 9.92 -2.49
CA PRO A 295 24.94 9.72 -2.77
C PRO A 295 25.86 10.72 -2.08
N GLU A 296 25.44 11.98 -1.96
CA GLU A 296 26.17 13.09 -1.37
C GLU A 296 26.41 12.98 0.14
N TYR A 297 25.73 12.04 0.82
CA TYR A 297 25.89 11.80 2.28
C TYR A 297 26.51 10.41 2.59
N ARG A 298 27.26 9.82 1.64
CA ARG A 298 27.96 8.55 1.83
C ARG A 298 29.41 8.76 2.24
#